data_70946aaf5968f8058efaca93cd0694a3
#
_entry.id   70946aaf5968f8058efaca93cd0694a3
#
_cell.length_a   1.000
_cell.length_b   1.000
_cell.length_c   1.000
_cell.angle_alpha   90.00
_cell.angle_beta   90.00
_cell.angle_gamma   90.00
#
_symmetry.space_group_name_H-M   'P 1'
#
loop_
_entity.id
_entity.type
_entity.pdbx_description
1 polymer ?
#
loop_
_entity_poly.entity_id
_entity_poly.type
_entity_poly.pdbx_seq_one_letter_code
_entity_poly.pdbx_strand_id
1 'polypeptide(L)'
;MTPIACTLSVADRDANRGRWLALGDRALLAVDLTDRGLRLTFTDGSAVRTELDALAAVERECCAFATWTIAAADGRLLLDVAGKNDSAVPAVQEMFRRLRA
;
A
#
# COMPACT_ATOMS: atom_id res chain seq x y z
N MET A 1 -12.42 -1.69 -19.64
CA MET A 1 -12.43 -1.42 -18.20
C MET A 1 -11.51 -2.41 -17.49
N THR A 2 -10.77 -1.92 -16.55
CA THR A 2 -9.91 -2.82 -15.81
C THR A 2 -10.73 -3.63 -14.80
N PRO A 3 -10.37 -4.92 -14.60
CA PRO A 3 -11.02 -5.73 -13.58
C PRO A 3 -10.72 -5.23 -12.16
N ILE A 4 -9.77 -4.33 -12.04
CA ILE A 4 -9.34 -3.76 -10.77
C ILE A 4 -9.98 -2.40 -10.64
N ALA A 5 -11.26 -2.40 -10.30
CA ALA A 5 -12.00 -1.15 -10.18
C ALA A 5 -11.78 -0.53 -8.81
N CYS A 6 -11.51 0.76 -8.82
CA CYS A 6 -11.46 1.55 -7.61
C CYS A 6 -12.66 2.50 -7.62
N THR A 7 -13.32 2.65 -6.49
CA THR A 7 -14.51 3.49 -6.39
C THR A 7 -14.19 4.98 -6.28
N LEU A 8 -12.93 5.32 -6.06
CA LEU A 8 -12.51 6.71 -5.95
C LEU A 8 -12.54 7.41 -7.31
N SER A 9 -12.84 8.71 -7.29
CA SER A 9 -12.71 9.55 -8.48
C SER A 9 -11.23 9.67 -8.87
N VAL A 10 -10.95 10.17 -10.07
CA VAL A 10 -9.58 10.39 -10.52
C VAL A 10 -8.85 11.37 -9.58
N ALA A 11 -9.53 12.45 -9.18
CA ALA A 11 -8.94 13.44 -8.27
C ALA A 11 -8.61 12.83 -6.91
N ASP A 12 -9.52 12.01 -6.39
CA ASP A 12 -9.31 11.35 -5.09
C ASP A 12 -8.16 10.34 -5.16
N ARG A 13 -8.04 9.62 -6.27
CA ARG A 13 -6.93 8.68 -6.46
C ARG A 13 -5.59 9.41 -6.54
N ASP A 14 -5.55 10.55 -7.22
CA ASP A 14 -4.33 11.35 -7.31
C ASP A 14 -3.92 11.91 -5.96
N ALA A 15 -4.90 12.41 -5.19
CA ALA A 15 -4.62 12.91 -3.84
C ALA A 15 -4.11 11.80 -2.94
N ASN A 16 -4.70 10.61 -3.03
CA ASN A 16 -4.29 9.46 -2.24
C ASN A 16 -2.90 8.98 -2.62
N ARG A 17 -2.59 8.98 -3.91
CA ARG A 17 -1.25 8.64 -4.39
C ARG A 17 -0.21 9.61 -3.85
N GLY A 18 -0.54 10.92 -3.82
CA GLY A 18 0.34 11.93 -3.25
C GLY A 18 0.62 11.67 -1.77
N ARG A 19 -0.39 11.23 -1.02
CA ARG A 19 -0.21 10.87 0.39
C ARG A 19 0.71 9.66 0.55
N TRP A 20 0.56 8.63 -0.30
CA TRP A 20 1.46 7.48 -0.28
C TRP A 20 2.89 7.89 -0.57
N LEU A 21 3.11 8.74 -1.58
CA LEU A 21 4.45 9.21 -1.93
C LEU A 21 5.06 10.02 -0.79
N ALA A 22 4.28 10.90 -0.17
CA ALA A 22 4.75 11.70 0.96
C ALA A 22 5.12 10.84 2.15
N LEU A 23 4.31 9.81 2.45
CA LEU A 23 4.62 8.87 3.52
C LEU A 23 5.88 8.08 3.19
N GLY A 24 6.02 7.66 1.94
CA GLY A 24 7.22 6.96 1.47
C GLY A 24 8.47 7.78 1.65
N ASP A 25 8.44 9.04 1.23
CA ASP A 25 9.59 9.94 1.36
C ASP A 25 10.03 10.12 2.82
N ARG A 26 9.06 10.08 3.72
CA ARG A 26 9.27 10.39 5.12
C ARG A 26 9.64 9.17 5.96
N ALA A 27 9.14 8.00 5.62
CA ALA A 27 9.18 6.86 6.52
C ALA A 27 9.49 5.51 5.87
N LEU A 28 9.45 5.39 4.56
CA LEU A 28 9.66 4.10 3.90
C LEU A 28 11.12 3.67 3.98
N LEU A 29 11.36 2.44 4.47
CA LEU A 29 12.69 1.87 4.61
C LEU A 29 13.00 0.86 3.51
N ALA A 30 12.02 0.09 3.06
CA ALA A 30 12.24 -0.95 2.07
C ALA A 30 10.95 -1.30 1.33
N VAL A 31 11.10 -1.74 0.09
CA VAL A 31 10.03 -2.31 -0.72
C VAL A 31 10.53 -3.65 -1.21
N ASP A 32 9.86 -4.73 -0.82
CA ASP A 32 10.24 -6.09 -1.20
C ASP A 32 9.08 -6.79 -1.91
N LEU A 33 9.38 -7.44 -3.02
CA LEU A 33 8.38 -8.25 -3.69
C LEU A 33 8.21 -9.56 -2.92
N THR A 34 6.96 -10.02 -2.84
CA THR A 34 6.64 -11.32 -2.26
C THR A 34 5.95 -12.18 -3.31
N ASP A 35 5.75 -13.46 -3.02
CA ASP A 35 5.10 -14.37 -3.95
C ASP A 35 3.68 -13.92 -4.33
N ARG A 36 3.00 -13.24 -3.40
CA ARG A 36 1.61 -12.83 -3.60
C ARG A 36 1.44 -11.34 -3.84
N GLY A 37 2.51 -10.56 -3.74
CA GLY A 37 2.43 -9.13 -3.91
C GLY A 37 3.70 -8.44 -3.48
N LEU A 38 3.61 -7.63 -2.41
CA LEU A 38 4.78 -6.92 -1.91
C LEU A 38 4.65 -6.61 -0.42
N ARG A 39 5.79 -6.26 0.16
CA ARG A 39 5.88 -5.79 1.54
C ARG A 39 6.56 -4.44 1.55
N LEU A 40 5.92 -3.48 2.20
CA LEU A 40 6.51 -2.18 2.48
C LEU A 40 6.92 -2.14 3.95
N THR A 41 8.12 -1.68 4.22
CA THR A 41 8.64 -1.53 5.58
C THR A 41 8.79 -0.05 5.89
N PHE A 42 8.20 0.40 6.99
CA PHE A 42 8.24 1.80 7.41
C PHE A 42 8.86 1.91 8.80
N THR A 43 9.40 3.09 9.12
CA THR A 43 9.77 3.39 10.50
C THR A 43 8.50 3.45 11.35
N ASP A 44 8.55 2.91 12.58
CA ASP A 44 7.41 3.00 13.48
C ASP A 44 7.36 4.39 14.11
N GLY A 45 6.13 4.88 14.30
CA GLY A 45 5.86 6.16 14.92
C GLY A 45 4.37 6.41 14.88
N SER A 46 3.83 7.15 15.85
CA SER A 46 2.38 7.35 15.92
C SER A 46 1.83 8.06 14.67
N ALA A 47 2.54 9.05 14.13
CA ALA A 47 2.11 9.75 12.93
C ALA A 47 2.15 8.83 11.71
N VAL A 48 3.21 8.02 11.58
CA VAL A 48 3.34 7.06 10.48
C VAL A 48 2.23 6.02 10.57
N ARG A 49 1.98 5.49 11.77
CA ARG A 49 0.95 4.49 11.98
C ARG A 49 -0.44 5.02 11.63
N THR A 50 -0.75 6.23 12.08
CA THR A 50 -2.05 6.86 11.79
C THR A 50 -2.25 7.06 10.29
N GLU A 51 -1.25 7.57 9.60
CA GLU A 51 -1.34 7.79 8.16
C GLU A 51 -1.43 6.46 7.40
N LEU A 52 -0.62 5.49 7.77
CA LEU A 52 -0.63 4.18 7.13
C LEU A 52 -1.98 3.48 7.30
N ASP A 53 -2.54 3.51 8.51
CA ASP A 53 -3.86 2.93 8.77
C ASP A 53 -4.94 3.60 7.93
N ALA A 54 -4.91 4.92 7.83
CA ALA A 54 -5.87 5.68 7.03
C ALA A 54 -5.76 5.34 5.55
N LEU A 55 -4.55 5.29 5.02
CA LEU A 55 -4.32 4.97 3.61
C LEU A 55 -4.72 3.54 3.29
N ALA A 56 -4.36 2.59 4.16
CA ALA A 56 -4.74 1.19 3.95
C ALA A 56 -6.25 1.00 4.02
N ALA A 57 -6.95 1.73 4.90
CA ALA A 57 -8.40 1.66 5.00
C ALA A 57 -9.07 2.11 3.69
N VAL A 58 -8.57 3.19 3.08
CA VAL A 58 -9.09 3.66 1.79
C VAL A 58 -8.86 2.60 0.71
N GLU A 59 -7.67 2.00 0.68
CA GLU A 59 -7.36 0.99 -0.33
C GLU A 59 -8.21 -0.26 -0.15
N ARG A 60 -8.47 -0.68 1.08
CA ARG A 60 -9.34 -1.84 1.33
C ARG A 60 -10.74 -1.65 0.78
N GLU A 61 -11.28 -0.44 0.89
CA GLU A 61 -12.61 -0.14 0.36
C GLU A 61 -12.61 -0.01 -1.16
N CYS A 62 -11.54 0.55 -1.70
CA CYS A 62 -11.43 0.92 -3.10
C CYS A 62 -10.95 -0.24 -3.97
N CYS A 63 -9.97 -0.99 -3.48
CA CYS A 63 -9.27 -1.99 -4.27
C CYS A 63 -9.46 -3.38 -3.67
N ALA A 64 -10.61 -3.98 -3.98
CA ALA A 64 -11.01 -5.26 -3.42
C ALA A 64 -10.21 -6.45 -3.94
N PHE A 65 -9.33 -6.25 -4.92
CA PHE A 65 -8.51 -7.33 -5.50
C PHE A 65 -7.31 -7.71 -4.64
N ALA A 66 -7.07 -6.97 -3.56
CA ALA A 66 -5.90 -7.19 -2.70
C ALA A 66 -6.28 -7.24 -1.23
N THR A 67 -5.42 -7.91 -0.46
CA THR A 67 -5.50 -7.97 1.00
C THR A 67 -4.41 -7.07 1.57
N TRP A 68 -4.76 -6.27 2.57
CA TRP A 68 -3.88 -5.26 3.18
C TRP A 68 -3.72 -5.59 4.66
N THR A 69 -2.51 -5.93 5.09
CA THR A 69 -2.22 -6.32 6.46
C THR A 69 -1.10 -5.47 7.03
N ILE A 70 -1.32 -4.86 8.18
CA ILE A 70 -0.32 -4.04 8.86
C ILE A 70 0.08 -4.74 10.15
N ALA A 71 1.40 -4.89 10.36
CA ALA A 71 1.95 -5.48 11.57
C ALA A 71 3.10 -4.61 12.08
N ALA A 72 3.31 -4.62 13.40
CA ALA A 72 4.44 -3.93 14.00
C ALA A 72 5.45 -4.97 14.49
N ALA A 73 6.74 -4.75 14.19
CA ALA A 73 7.80 -5.65 14.61
C ALA A 73 9.12 -4.89 14.69
N ASP A 74 9.81 -5.03 15.81
CA ASP A 74 11.18 -4.50 16.00
C ASP A 74 11.32 -3.00 15.67
N GLY A 75 10.34 -2.21 16.09
CA GLY A 75 10.37 -0.76 15.86
C GLY A 75 10.05 -0.37 14.43
N ARG A 76 9.42 -1.26 13.68
CA ARG A 76 9.02 -1.03 12.29
C ARG A 76 7.59 -1.42 12.06
N LEU A 77 6.99 -0.80 11.04
CA LEU A 77 5.66 -1.16 10.56
C LEU A 77 5.80 -1.89 9.22
N LEU A 78 5.17 -3.03 9.11
CA LEU A 78 5.19 -3.85 7.91
C LEU A 78 3.80 -3.82 7.28
N LEU A 79 3.72 -3.39 6.04
CA LEU A 79 2.49 -3.46 5.26
C LEU A 79 2.65 -4.55 4.22
N ASP A 80 1.88 -5.61 4.36
CA ASP A 80 1.82 -6.68 3.37
C ASP A 80 0.61 -6.49 2.49
N VAL A 81 0.83 -6.40 1.19
CA VAL A 81 -0.24 -6.30 0.19
C VAL A 81 -0.16 -7.53 -0.68
N ALA A 82 -1.23 -8.31 -0.71
CA ALA A 82 -1.27 -9.56 -1.45
C ALA A 82 -2.47 -9.59 -2.39
N GLY A 83 -2.26 -10.06 -3.61
CA GLY A 83 -3.34 -10.27 -4.56
C GLY A 83 -4.23 -11.41 -4.10
N LYS A 84 -5.54 -11.25 -4.23
CA LYS A 84 -6.50 -12.29 -3.81
C LYS A 84 -6.53 -13.48 -4.76
N ASN A 85 -6.00 -13.31 -5.97
CA ASN A 85 -5.86 -14.39 -6.94
C ASN A 85 -4.61 -14.16 -7.77
N ASP A 86 -4.25 -15.13 -8.59
CA ASP A 86 -3.01 -15.07 -9.35
C ASP A 86 -2.95 -13.89 -10.32
N SER A 87 -4.07 -13.54 -10.91
CA SER A 87 -4.10 -12.42 -11.86
C SER A 87 -3.97 -11.06 -11.17
N ALA A 88 -4.28 -10.97 -9.89
CA ALA A 88 -4.14 -9.74 -9.14
C ALA A 88 -2.70 -9.48 -8.65
N VAL A 89 -1.86 -10.51 -8.56
CA VAL A 89 -0.50 -10.39 -8.04
C VAL A 89 0.33 -9.37 -8.83
N PRO A 90 0.40 -9.43 -10.18
CA PRO A 90 1.17 -8.43 -10.91
C PRO A 90 0.65 -7.00 -10.71
N ALA A 91 -0.66 -6.84 -10.58
CA ALA A 91 -1.26 -5.53 -10.33
C ALA A 91 -0.84 -4.97 -9.00
N VAL A 92 -0.81 -5.81 -7.95
CA VAL A 92 -0.35 -5.41 -6.62
C VAL A 92 1.13 -5.00 -6.68
N GLN A 93 1.95 -5.80 -7.33
CA GLN A 93 3.38 -5.52 -7.43
C GLN A 93 3.66 -4.21 -8.18
N GLU A 94 2.76 -3.82 -9.08
CA GLU A 94 2.90 -2.59 -9.85
C GLU A 94 2.42 -1.36 -9.09
N MET A 95 1.47 -1.50 -8.16
CA MET A 95 0.84 -0.38 -7.46
C MET A 95 1.83 0.56 -6.79
N PHE A 96 2.85 0.01 -6.18
CA PHE A 96 3.82 0.78 -5.41
C PHE A 96 5.19 0.88 -6.09
N ARG A 97 5.21 0.67 -7.38
CA ARG A 97 6.45 0.68 -8.14
C ARG A 97 7.21 2.00 -8.02
N ARG A 98 6.48 3.10 -7.84
CA ARG A 98 7.08 4.43 -7.73
C ARG A 98 7.55 4.76 -6.33
N LEU A 99 7.14 3.99 -5.33
CA LEU A 99 7.65 4.15 -3.98
C LEU A 99 9.03 3.52 -3.90
N ARG A 100 9.96 4.24 -3.31
CA ARG A 100 11.33 3.76 -3.14
C ARG A 100 11.82 4.08 -1.76
N ALA A 101 12.61 3.17 -1.23
CA ALA A 101 13.28 3.38 0.03
C ALA A 101 14.42 4.38 -0.13
#